data_7fe11995f3c8c498fd4b6d23d51c2ed7
#
_entry.id   7fe11995f3c8c498fd4b6d23d51c2ed7
#
_cell.length_a   1.000
_cell.length_b   1.000
_cell.length_c   1.000
_cell.angle_alpha   90.00
_cell.angle_beta   90.00
_cell.angle_gamma   90.00
#
_symmetry.space_group_name_H-M   'P 1'
#
loop_
_entity.id
_entity.type
_entity.pdbx_description
1 polymer ?
#
loop_
_entity_poly.entity_id
_entity_poly.type
_entity_poly.pdbx_seq_one_letter_code
_entity_poly.pdbx_strand_id
1 'polypeptide(L)'
;MKKLFRFALCAFALLAVLTLRAQSEAPNFPLPVRPDTLRILGVGNSFTDDGMMYLPELLEAAGIRNVVLGRLYYPGCSLRQHCEFDAADAPKYTYYKSERNRWTTVSEAATLREAVGDERWDVLVVQQSSAYSGIYTSYHPWLERLIERVRFYCPNAGACVAWQMTWAYGSGSDHGAFPKYDNDPQQMYAAVVDVARRVTEECGIETVIPTGTAIQNL
;
A
#
# COMPACT_ATOMS: atom_id res chain seq x y z
N MET A 1 51.05 12.83 -29.62
CA MET A 1 50.25 11.64 -29.77
C MET A 1 49.98 10.84 -28.47
N LYS A 2 50.96 10.68 -27.55
CA LYS A 2 50.76 9.88 -26.30
C LYS A 2 49.83 10.50 -25.24
N LYS A 3 49.59 11.82 -25.23
CA LYS A 3 48.71 12.51 -24.27
C LYS A 3 47.20 12.42 -24.65
N LEU A 4 46.88 12.41 -25.96
CA LEU A 4 45.50 12.27 -26.40
C LEU A 4 44.93 10.85 -26.12
N PHE A 5 45.79 9.83 -26.22
CA PHE A 5 45.35 8.44 -25.97
C PHE A 5 45.00 8.15 -24.50
N ARG A 6 45.63 8.87 -23.55
CA ARG A 6 45.34 8.74 -22.11
C ARG A 6 43.98 9.38 -21.72
N PHE A 7 43.61 10.50 -22.38
CA PHE A 7 42.33 11.15 -22.15
C PHE A 7 41.14 10.32 -22.70
N ALA A 8 41.31 9.68 -23.84
CA ALA A 8 40.28 8.82 -24.40
C ALA A 8 40.01 7.56 -23.55
N LEU A 9 41.07 6.98 -22.95
CA LEU A 9 40.94 5.80 -22.10
C LEU A 9 40.24 6.12 -20.76
N CYS A 10 40.49 7.30 -20.17
CA CYS A 10 39.80 7.74 -18.94
C CYS A 10 38.35 8.11 -19.19
N ALA A 11 38.01 8.69 -20.36
CA ALA A 11 36.62 8.98 -20.73
C ALA A 11 35.81 7.71 -20.96
N PHE A 12 36.39 6.68 -21.56
CA PHE A 12 35.71 5.38 -21.76
C PHE A 12 35.50 4.61 -20.45
N ALA A 13 36.46 4.68 -19.52
CA ALA A 13 36.34 4.09 -18.19
C ALA A 13 35.25 4.80 -17.35
N LEU A 14 35.12 6.13 -17.47
CA LEU A 14 34.08 6.90 -16.79
C LEU A 14 32.68 6.61 -17.36
N LEU A 15 32.53 6.47 -18.69
CA LEU A 15 31.28 6.08 -19.31
C LEU A 15 30.88 4.64 -18.94
N ALA A 16 31.83 3.71 -18.84
CA ALA A 16 31.55 2.34 -18.43
C ALA A 16 31.09 2.25 -16.95
N VAL A 17 31.64 3.09 -16.06
CA VAL A 17 31.22 3.16 -14.66
C VAL A 17 29.84 3.82 -14.51
N LEU A 18 29.48 4.77 -15.36
CA LEU A 18 28.16 5.40 -15.38
C LEU A 18 27.07 4.46 -15.94
N THR A 19 27.40 3.58 -16.89
CA THR A 19 26.45 2.59 -17.40
C THR A 19 26.26 1.40 -16.45
N LEU A 20 27.24 1.06 -15.59
CA LEU A 20 27.08 0.02 -14.58
C LEU A 20 26.25 0.48 -13.36
N ARG A 21 26.08 1.78 -13.14
CA ARG A 21 25.22 2.29 -12.05
C ARG A 21 23.74 2.46 -12.42
N ALA A 22 23.37 2.28 -13.68
CA ALA A 22 21.98 2.37 -14.13
C ALA A 22 21.23 1.01 -14.13
N GLN A 23 21.88 -0.06 -13.73
CA GLN A 23 21.19 -1.29 -13.32
C GLN A 23 20.97 -1.24 -11.80
N SER A 24 20.13 -0.31 -11.36
CA SER A 24 19.36 -0.50 -10.13
C SER A 24 18.58 -1.79 -10.34
N GLU A 25 19.03 -2.88 -9.74
CA GLU A 25 18.22 -4.07 -9.61
C GLU A 25 16.92 -3.61 -8.95
N ALA A 26 15.83 -3.63 -9.73
CA ALA A 26 14.51 -3.49 -9.16
C ALA A 26 14.43 -4.51 -8.02
N PRO A 27 13.95 -4.13 -6.83
CA PRO A 27 13.88 -5.05 -5.72
C PRO A 27 13.18 -6.30 -6.20
N ASN A 28 13.88 -7.42 -6.07
CA ASN A 28 13.39 -8.74 -6.44
C ASN A 28 12.27 -9.05 -5.45
N PHE A 29 11.04 -8.64 -5.76
CA PHE A 29 9.87 -9.07 -5.01
C PHE A 29 9.82 -10.59 -5.11
N PRO A 30 9.87 -11.33 -4.02
CA PRO A 30 9.68 -12.75 -4.03
C PRO A 30 8.19 -13.07 -4.23
N LEU A 31 7.64 -12.66 -5.37
CA LEU A 31 6.36 -13.20 -5.80
C LEU A 31 6.64 -14.62 -6.26
N PRO A 32 6.14 -15.64 -5.57
CA PRO A 32 6.27 -17.00 -6.05
C PRO A 32 5.60 -17.09 -7.41
N VAL A 33 6.36 -17.58 -8.41
CA VAL A 33 5.91 -17.86 -9.78
C VAL A 33 4.80 -16.88 -10.22
N ARG A 34 5.12 -15.91 -11.08
CA ARG A 34 4.16 -14.89 -11.57
C ARG A 34 2.81 -15.56 -11.80
N PRO A 35 1.79 -15.29 -11.03
CA PRO A 35 0.48 -15.86 -11.30
C PRO A 35 0.04 -15.38 -12.68
N ASP A 36 -0.64 -16.24 -13.45
CA ASP A 36 -1.23 -15.83 -14.75
C ASP A 36 -2.14 -14.60 -14.56
N THR A 37 -2.66 -14.41 -13.37
CA THR A 37 -3.49 -13.27 -12.97
C THR A 37 -3.10 -12.83 -11.55
N LEU A 38 -2.69 -11.58 -11.38
CA LEU A 38 -2.40 -10.99 -10.08
C LEU A 38 -3.70 -10.46 -9.44
N ARG A 39 -3.97 -10.85 -8.18
CA ARG A 39 -5.17 -10.46 -7.44
C ARG A 39 -4.79 -9.66 -6.20
N ILE A 40 -5.29 -8.42 -6.12
CA ILE A 40 -4.95 -7.47 -5.05
C ILE A 40 -6.23 -6.98 -4.38
N LEU A 41 -6.31 -7.10 -3.06
CA LEU A 41 -7.38 -6.53 -2.25
C LEU A 41 -6.83 -5.42 -1.35
N GLY A 42 -7.37 -4.21 -1.48
CA GLY A 42 -7.17 -3.14 -0.52
C GLY A 42 -8.24 -3.17 0.56
N VAL A 43 -7.82 -3.25 1.82
CA VAL A 43 -8.69 -3.19 3.01
C VAL A 43 -8.41 -1.88 3.74
N GLY A 44 -9.37 -0.95 3.73
CA GLY A 44 -9.09 0.35 4.33
C GLY A 44 -10.23 1.37 4.25
N ASN A 45 -9.84 2.60 4.02
CA ASN A 45 -10.68 3.79 4.03
C ASN A 45 -10.43 4.65 2.78
N SER A 46 -10.67 5.98 2.85
CA SER A 46 -10.43 6.91 1.74
C SER A 46 -9.02 6.86 1.16
N PHE A 47 -8.00 6.56 1.95
CA PHE A 47 -6.65 6.41 1.43
C PHE A 47 -6.48 5.19 0.51
N THR A 48 -7.15 4.08 0.81
CA THR A 48 -7.22 2.93 -0.11
C THR A 48 -8.03 3.28 -1.34
N ASP A 49 -9.12 4.02 -1.16
CA ASP A 49 -9.99 4.47 -2.24
C ASP A 49 -9.20 5.35 -3.22
N ASP A 50 -8.57 6.42 -2.73
CA ASP A 50 -7.74 7.33 -3.52
C ASP A 50 -6.55 6.60 -4.18
N GLY A 51 -5.88 5.72 -3.45
CA GLY A 51 -4.71 4.97 -3.95
C GLY A 51 -5.05 3.95 -5.05
N MET A 52 -6.29 3.51 -5.14
CA MET A 52 -6.70 2.47 -6.09
C MET A 52 -7.70 2.99 -7.15
N MET A 53 -8.28 4.16 -6.98
CA MET A 53 -9.37 4.66 -7.82
C MET A 53 -9.07 4.59 -9.31
N TYR A 54 -7.90 5.05 -9.72
CA TYR A 54 -7.47 5.11 -11.13
C TYR A 54 -6.60 3.92 -11.56
N LEU A 55 -6.39 2.94 -10.67
CA LEU A 55 -5.51 1.82 -10.96
C LEU A 55 -5.99 0.96 -12.15
N PRO A 56 -7.30 0.70 -12.33
CA PRO A 56 -7.79 -0.03 -13.51
C PRO A 56 -7.42 0.66 -14.82
N GLU A 57 -7.61 1.97 -14.92
CA GLU A 57 -7.31 2.75 -16.13
C GLU A 57 -5.80 2.83 -16.39
N LEU A 58 -4.99 2.95 -15.33
CA LEU A 58 -3.53 2.94 -15.44
C LEU A 58 -3.01 1.59 -15.94
N LEU A 59 -3.57 0.48 -15.44
CA LEU A 59 -3.23 -0.87 -15.90
C LEU A 59 -3.60 -1.07 -17.36
N GLU A 60 -4.79 -0.58 -17.77
CA GLU A 60 -5.21 -0.63 -19.18
C GLU A 60 -4.27 0.16 -20.08
N ALA A 61 -3.94 1.40 -19.70
CA ALA A 61 -3.02 2.26 -20.43
C ALA A 61 -1.61 1.64 -20.56
N ALA A 62 -1.17 0.90 -19.54
CA ALA A 62 0.08 0.14 -19.55
C ALA A 62 0.01 -1.19 -20.31
N GLY A 63 -1.16 -1.58 -20.84
CA GLY A 63 -1.37 -2.87 -21.51
C GLY A 63 -1.38 -4.08 -20.56
N ILE A 64 -1.48 -3.86 -19.26
CA ILE A 64 -1.51 -4.91 -18.24
C ILE A 64 -2.97 -5.34 -18.02
N ARG A 65 -3.30 -6.57 -18.41
CA ARG A 65 -4.70 -7.05 -18.40
C ARG A 65 -4.99 -8.15 -17.37
N ASN A 66 -3.95 -8.78 -16.85
CA ASN A 66 -4.10 -9.93 -15.96
C ASN A 66 -4.04 -9.49 -14.49
N VAL A 67 -4.89 -8.54 -14.11
CA VAL A 67 -4.99 -8.05 -12.74
C VAL A 67 -6.46 -7.98 -12.33
N VAL A 68 -6.77 -8.52 -11.15
CA VAL A 68 -8.06 -8.36 -10.47
C VAL A 68 -7.83 -7.50 -9.25
N LEU A 69 -8.57 -6.41 -9.14
CA LEU A 69 -8.50 -5.50 -8.00
C LEU A 69 -9.78 -5.61 -7.16
N GLY A 70 -9.62 -5.59 -5.85
CA GLY A 70 -10.71 -5.45 -4.89
C GLY A 70 -10.46 -4.28 -3.96
N ARG A 71 -11.51 -3.58 -3.54
CA ARG A 71 -11.47 -2.55 -2.49
C ARG A 71 -12.55 -2.83 -1.47
N LEU A 72 -12.16 -3.02 -0.22
CA LEU A 72 -13.06 -3.10 0.92
C LEU A 72 -12.98 -1.78 1.68
N TYR A 73 -14.01 -0.96 1.56
CA TYR A 73 -14.03 0.43 1.97
C TYR A 73 -14.99 0.71 3.11
N TYR A 74 -14.51 1.42 4.12
CA TYR A 74 -15.36 2.11 5.10
C TYR A 74 -14.75 3.47 5.45
N PRO A 75 -15.52 4.59 5.45
CA PRO A 75 -14.99 5.93 5.66
C PRO A 75 -14.23 6.06 6.98
N GLY A 76 -12.98 6.54 6.91
CA GLY A 76 -12.15 6.80 8.11
C GLY A 76 -11.82 5.58 8.95
N CYS A 77 -12.04 4.36 8.46
CA CYS A 77 -11.84 3.13 9.21
C CYS A 77 -10.41 3.01 9.73
N SER A 78 -10.27 2.88 11.05
CA SER A 78 -9.00 2.61 11.71
C SER A 78 -8.77 1.10 11.86
N LEU A 79 -7.51 0.69 12.12
CA LEU A 79 -7.16 -0.70 12.42
C LEU A 79 -8.04 -1.29 13.53
N ARG A 80 -8.30 -0.51 14.56
CA ARG A 80 -9.19 -0.91 15.66
C ARG A 80 -10.61 -1.19 15.16
N GLN A 81 -11.19 -0.29 14.35
CA GLN A 81 -12.54 -0.45 13.83
C GLN A 81 -12.66 -1.66 12.89
N HIS A 82 -11.63 -1.94 12.07
CA HIS A 82 -11.61 -3.18 11.28
C HIS A 82 -11.75 -4.42 12.16
N CYS A 83 -10.99 -4.48 13.27
CA CYS A 83 -11.07 -5.60 14.21
C CYS A 83 -12.40 -5.66 14.97
N GLU A 84 -13.00 -4.52 15.33
CA GLU A 84 -14.31 -4.45 15.97
C GLU A 84 -15.42 -4.91 15.03
N PHE A 85 -15.38 -4.50 13.75
CA PHE A 85 -16.33 -4.95 12.75
C PHE A 85 -16.20 -6.44 12.45
N ASP A 86 -14.98 -6.96 12.35
CA ASP A 86 -14.73 -8.39 12.17
C ASP A 86 -15.24 -9.20 13.35
N ALA A 87 -14.97 -8.79 14.59
CA ALA A 87 -15.43 -9.50 15.79
C ALA A 87 -16.97 -9.58 15.89
N ALA A 88 -17.65 -8.56 15.36
CA ALA A 88 -19.13 -8.52 15.32
C ALA A 88 -19.71 -9.14 14.03
N ASP A 89 -18.88 -9.63 13.11
CA ASP A 89 -19.25 -10.02 11.74
C ASP A 89 -20.17 -8.97 11.07
N ALA A 90 -19.81 -7.69 11.27
CA ALA A 90 -20.67 -6.58 10.92
C ALA A 90 -20.53 -6.22 9.41
N PRO A 91 -21.63 -6.16 8.66
CA PRO A 91 -21.64 -5.82 7.23
C PRO A 91 -21.55 -4.30 7.05
N LYS A 92 -20.37 -3.73 7.32
CA LYS A 92 -20.14 -2.28 7.36
C LYS A 92 -19.49 -1.71 6.11
N TYR A 93 -18.92 -2.57 5.27
CA TYR A 93 -18.10 -2.12 4.16
C TYR A 93 -18.87 -2.04 2.86
N THR A 94 -18.48 -1.07 2.02
CA THR A 94 -18.75 -1.18 0.59
C THR A 94 -17.61 -1.98 -0.05
N TYR A 95 -17.95 -3.02 -0.77
CA TYR A 95 -17.00 -3.87 -1.48
C TYR A 95 -17.10 -3.64 -2.97
N TYR A 96 -15.96 -3.30 -3.58
CA TYR A 96 -15.82 -3.08 -5.02
C TYR A 96 -14.85 -4.10 -5.62
N LYS A 97 -15.11 -4.51 -6.87
CA LYS A 97 -14.14 -5.25 -7.70
C LYS A 97 -13.94 -4.55 -9.04
N SER A 98 -12.75 -4.68 -9.62
CA SER A 98 -12.50 -4.24 -10.98
C SER A 98 -12.95 -5.32 -11.95
N GLU A 99 -13.85 -4.97 -12.85
CA GLU A 99 -14.25 -5.79 -13.98
C GLU A 99 -13.96 -5.04 -15.27
N ARG A 100 -13.22 -5.68 -16.17
CA ARG A 100 -12.87 -5.08 -17.48
C ARG A 100 -12.33 -3.63 -17.35
N ASN A 101 -11.40 -3.46 -16.41
CA ASN A 101 -10.74 -2.20 -16.09
C ASN A 101 -11.68 -1.10 -15.55
N ARG A 102 -12.79 -1.49 -14.94
CA ARG A 102 -13.73 -0.56 -14.27
C ARG A 102 -14.12 -1.09 -12.91
N TRP A 103 -14.35 -0.18 -11.99
CA TRP A 103 -14.89 -0.52 -10.68
C TRP A 103 -16.39 -0.80 -10.76
N THR A 104 -16.79 -1.91 -10.14
CA THR A 104 -18.20 -2.29 -9.92
C THR A 104 -18.42 -2.52 -8.44
N THR A 105 -19.57 -2.11 -7.93
CA THR A 105 -19.98 -2.41 -6.55
C THR A 105 -20.47 -3.85 -6.50
N VAL A 106 -19.81 -4.67 -5.69
CA VAL A 106 -20.21 -6.06 -5.43
C VAL A 106 -21.24 -6.11 -4.29
N SER A 107 -21.01 -5.32 -3.23
CA SER A 107 -21.89 -5.22 -2.07
C SER A 107 -21.73 -3.85 -1.40
N GLU A 108 -22.83 -3.25 -0.94
CA GLU A 108 -22.83 -2.04 -0.11
C GLU A 108 -22.81 -2.34 1.39
N ALA A 109 -22.93 -3.63 1.75
CA ALA A 109 -22.98 -4.10 3.12
C ALA A 109 -22.21 -5.42 3.25
N ALA A 110 -20.90 -5.38 2.94
CA ALA A 110 -20.02 -6.54 3.07
C ALA A 110 -19.37 -6.63 4.46
N THR A 111 -19.01 -7.84 4.86
CA THR A 111 -18.12 -8.11 5.99
C THR A 111 -16.68 -8.23 5.52
N LEU A 112 -15.73 -8.15 6.45
CA LEU A 112 -14.31 -8.43 6.17
C LEU A 112 -14.13 -9.84 5.60
N ARG A 113 -14.80 -10.82 6.21
CA ARG A 113 -14.74 -12.23 5.81
C ARG A 113 -15.21 -12.46 4.38
N GLU A 114 -16.33 -11.86 3.99
CA GLU A 114 -16.88 -12.02 2.64
C GLU A 114 -15.92 -11.50 1.58
N ALA A 115 -15.41 -10.28 1.72
CA ALA A 115 -14.53 -9.69 0.71
C ALA A 115 -13.15 -10.38 0.64
N VAL A 116 -12.58 -10.75 1.80
CA VAL A 116 -11.29 -11.46 1.84
C VAL A 116 -11.43 -12.89 1.32
N GLY A 117 -12.58 -13.53 1.57
CA GLY A 117 -12.87 -14.90 1.12
C GLY A 117 -13.32 -15.01 -0.34
N ASP A 118 -13.64 -13.91 -1.00
CA ASP A 118 -14.24 -13.90 -2.34
C ASP A 118 -13.28 -14.37 -3.46
N GLU A 119 -11.99 -14.11 -3.31
CA GLU A 119 -10.95 -14.44 -4.29
C GLU A 119 -9.72 -15.07 -3.66
N ARG A 120 -8.93 -15.76 -4.47
CA ARG A 120 -7.58 -16.19 -4.08
C ARG A 120 -6.60 -15.01 -4.20
N TRP A 121 -6.78 -14.01 -3.34
CA TRP A 121 -5.93 -12.82 -3.34
C TRP A 121 -4.45 -13.18 -3.22
N ASP A 122 -3.61 -12.55 -4.04
CA ASP A 122 -2.16 -12.69 -3.96
C ASP A 122 -1.54 -11.64 -3.03
N VAL A 123 -2.18 -10.47 -2.97
CA VAL A 123 -1.77 -9.36 -2.11
C VAL A 123 -2.96 -8.78 -1.36
N LEU A 124 -2.81 -8.69 -0.04
CA LEU A 124 -3.75 -8.05 0.88
C LEU A 124 -3.13 -6.76 1.39
N VAL A 125 -3.60 -5.62 0.93
CA VAL A 125 -3.08 -4.31 1.31
C VAL A 125 -3.87 -3.79 2.51
N VAL A 126 -3.17 -3.44 3.58
CA VAL A 126 -3.76 -2.86 4.80
C VAL A 126 -3.11 -1.52 5.12
N GLN A 127 -3.80 -0.68 5.88
CA GLN A 127 -3.35 0.66 6.24
C GLN A 127 -3.99 1.14 7.54
N GLN A 128 -3.51 2.26 8.08
CA GLN A 128 -4.15 2.96 9.20
C GLN A 128 -4.94 4.19 8.69
N SER A 129 -5.94 4.63 9.44
CA SER A 129 -6.61 5.90 9.14
C SER A 129 -5.70 7.11 9.41
N SER A 130 -5.94 8.21 8.69
CA SER A 130 -5.10 9.41 8.74
C SER A 130 -4.91 9.96 10.16
N ALA A 131 -5.99 9.99 10.95
CA ALA A 131 -5.97 10.51 12.32
C ALA A 131 -4.99 9.79 13.27
N TYR A 132 -4.60 8.56 12.90
CA TYR A 132 -3.78 7.67 13.73
C TYR A 132 -2.50 7.21 13.03
N SER A 133 -2.27 7.57 11.78
CA SER A 133 -1.18 7.03 10.95
C SER A 133 0.23 7.29 11.49
N GLY A 134 0.46 8.41 12.18
CA GLY A 134 1.73 8.71 12.87
C GLY A 134 1.70 8.42 14.38
N ILE A 135 0.71 7.69 14.89
CA ILE A 135 0.56 7.41 16.33
C ILE A 135 0.81 5.93 16.58
N TYR A 136 2.04 5.57 16.94
CA TYR A 136 2.50 4.19 17.13
C TYR A 136 1.58 3.36 18.03
N THR A 137 1.15 3.89 19.17
CA THR A 137 0.30 3.17 20.13
C THR A 137 -1.09 2.81 19.60
N SER A 138 -1.50 3.38 18.46
CA SER A 138 -2.78 3.07 17.80
C SER A 138 -2.76 1.82 16.95
N TYR A 139 -1.58 1.21 16.78
CA TYR A 139 -1.40 0.03 15.92
C TYR A 139 -1.59 -1.26 16.68
N HIS A 140 -1.07 -1.34 17.89
CA HIS A 140 -1.11 -2.55 18.71
C HIS A 140 -2.33 -2.61 19.63
N PRO A 141 -2.97 -3.77 19.75
CA PRO A 141 -2.74 -5.05 19.06
C PRO A 141 -3.52 -5.21 17.74
N TRP A 142 -3.97 -4.10 17.16
CA TRP A 142 -4.96 -4.12 16.08
C TRP A 142 -4.40 -4.53 14.73
N LEU A 143 -3.15 -4.14 14.44
CA LEU A 143 -2.51 -4.50 13.18
C LEU A 143 -2.26 -6.01 13.11
N GLU A 144 -1.71 -6.60 14.16
CA GLU A 144 -1.46 -8.03 14.26
C GLU A 144 -2.76 -8.84 14.13
N ARG A 145 -3.81 -8.39 14.82
CA ARG A 145 -5.13 -9.02 14.72
C ARG A 145 -5.71 -8.93 13.32
N LEU A 146 -5.63 -7.78 12.68
CA LEU A 146 -6.13 -7.63 11.32
C LEU A 146 -5.36 -8.52 10.34
N ILE A 147 -4.02 -8.59 10.45
CA ILE A 147 -3.17 -9.47 9.63
C ILE A 147 -3.59 -10.94 9.83
N GLU A 148 -3.75 -11.37 11.07
CA GLU A 148 -4.22 -12.72 11.39
C GLU A 148 -5.58 -13.02 10.72
N ARG A 149 -6.55 -12.10 10.82
CA ARG A 149 -7.89 -12.28 10.27
C ARG A 149 -7.91 -12.31 8.76
N VAL A 150 -7.21 -11.40 8.08
CA VAL A 150 -7.17 -11.40 6.61
C VAL A 150 -6.45 -12.64 6.07
N ARG A 151 -5.40 -13.12 6.74
CA ARG A 151 -4.74 -14.39 6.38
C ARG A 151 -5.64 -15.59 6.60
N PHE A 152 -6.40 -15.60 7.70
CA PHE A 152 -7.33 -16.70 8.03
C PHE A 152 -8.46 -16.83 7.03
N TYR A 153 -9.01 -15.70 6.55
CA TYR A 153 -10.11 -15.71 5.59
C TYR A 153 -9.68 -15.92 4.14
N CYS A 154 -8.44 -15.56 3.81
CA CYS A 154 -7.95 -15.63 2.44
C CYS A 154 -7.77 -17.10 1.98
N PRO A 155 -8.40 -17.52 0.87
CA PRO A 155 -8.24 -18.88 0.35
C PRO A 155 -6.81 -19.18 -0.15
N ASN A 156 -5.98 -18.17 -0.36
CA ASN A 156 -4.58 -18.29 -0.75
C ASN A 156 -3.66 -18.21 0.47
N ALA A 157 -3.22 -19.36 0.96
CA ALA A 157 -2.28 -19.41 2.10
C ALA A 157 -0.93 -18.73 1.83
N GLY A 158 -0.56 -18.51 0.55
CA GLY A 158 0.65 -17.79 0.15
C GLY A 158 0.43 -16.28 -0.05
N ALA A 159 -0.73 -15.73 0.29
CA ALA A 159 -1.01 -14.31 0.13
C ALA A 159 -0.01 -13.42 0.90
N CYS A 160 0.55 -12.44 0.22
CA CYS A 160 1.40 -11.43 0.82
C CYS A 160 0.52 -10.36 1.49
N VAL A 161 0.88 -9.95 2.72
CA VAL A 161 0.31 -8.75 3.33
C VAL A 161 1.24 -7.58 3.03
N ALA A 162 0.69 -6.52 2.43
CA ALA A 162 1.41 -5.30 2.13
C ALA A 162 0.88 -4.13 2.98
N TRP A 163 1.77 -3.23 3.36
CA TRP A 163 1.42 -2.01 4.07
C TRP A 163 1.35 -0.83 3.12
N GLN A 164 0.20 -0.16 3.03
CA GLN A 164 0.08 1.13 2.36
C GLN A 164 0.43 2.24 3.37
N MET A 165 1.58 2.88 3.18
CA MET A 165 1.94 4.06 3.96
C MET A 165 1.11 5.25 3.48
N THR A 166 0.28 5.80 4.35
CA THR A 166 -0.58 6.93 4.07
C THR A 166 0.22 8.25 4.04
N TRP A 167 -0.41 9.36 3.70
CA TRP A 167 0.22 10.67 3.57
C TRP A 167 -0.20 11.64 4.66
N ALA A 168 0.60 12.68 4.85
CA ALA A 168 0.31 13.75 5.77
C ALA A 168 -0.80 14.67 5.24
N TYR A 169 -1.46 15.39 6.13
CA TYR A 169 -2.37 16.47 5.74
C TYR A 169 -1.60 17.62 5.09
N GLY A 170 -2.25 18.31 4.16
CA GLY A 170 -1.70 19.50 3.53
C GLY A 170 -1.66 20.69 4.50
N SER A 171 -0.83 21.69 4.17
CA SER A 171 -0.80 22.95 4.88
C SER A 171 -2.18 23.61 4.90
N GLY A 172 -2.61 24.07 6.07
CA GLY A 172 -3.93 24.69 6.23
C GLY A 172 -5.11 23.71 6.33
N SER A 173 -4.84 22.41 6.48
CA SER A 173 -5.88 21.41 6.76
C SER A 173 -6.61 21.76 8.07
N ASP A 174 -7.93 21.69 8.05
CA ASP A 174 -8.82 21.86 9.22
C ASP A 174 -9.17 20.54 9.91
N HIS A 175 -8.54 19.44 9.49
CA HIS A 175 -8.83 18.12 10.04
C HIS A 175 -8.52 18.05 11.54
N GLY A 176 -9.52 17.65 12.35
CA GLY A 176 -9.44 17.66 13.82
C GLY A 176 -8.32 16.82 14.46
N ALA A 177 -7.65 15.98 13.70
CA ALA A 177 -6.47 15.24 14.17
C ALA A 177 -5.14 15.96 13.86
N PHE A 178 -5.13 17.00 13.05
CA PHE A 178 -3.90 17.68 12.63
C PHE A 178 -3.15 18.35 13.80
N PRO A 179 -3.83 18.92 14.83
CA PRO A 179 -3.14 19.42 16.02
C PRO A 179 -2.27 18.41 16.77
N LYS A 180 -2.49 17.09 16.57
CA LYS A 180 -1.61 16.03 17.11
C LYS A 180 -0.19 16.08 16.54
N TYR A 181 0.01 16.80 15.45
CA TYR A 181 1.26 16.99 14.72
C TYR A 181 1.61 18.48 14.63
N ASP A 182 1.17 19.29 15.60
CA ASP A 182 1.37 20.73 15.67
C ASP A 182 0.88 21.50 14.43
N ASN A 183 -0.09 20.95 13.69
CA ASN A 183 -0.56 21.43 12.39
C ASN A 183 0.56 21.58 11.35
N ASP A 184 1.60 20.74 11.47
CA ASP A 184 2.77 20.76 10.60
C ASP A 184 2.79 19.49 9.72
N PRO A 185 2.66 19.63 8.37
CA PRO A 185 2.72 18.50 7.45
C PRO A 185 4.04 17.71 7.53
N GLN A 186 5.16 18.39 7.78
CA GLN A 186 6.48 17.76 7.85
C GLN A 186 6.60 16.89 9.11
N GLN A 187 6.12 17.39 10.24
CA GLN A 187 6.07 16.62 11.47
C GLN A 187 5.15 15.40 11.33
N MET A 188 3.97 15.58 10.73
CA MET A 188 3.07 14.47 10.46
C MET A 188 3.70 13.43 9.54
N TYR A 189 4.33 13.86 8.44
CA TYR A 189 5.00 12.95 7.51
C TYR A 189 6.13 12.17 8.20
N ALA A 190 6.99 12.85 8.96
CA ALA A 190 8.07 12.20 9.70
C ALA A 190 7.54 11.14 10.68
N ALA A 191 6.45 11.45 11.40
CA ALA A 191 5.80 10.52 12.30
C ALA A 191 5.21 9.30 11.56
N VAL A 192 4.56 9.51 10.41
CA VAL A 192 4.00 8.44 9.58
C VAL A 192 5.10 7.50 9.08
N VAL A 193 6.22 8.05 8.60
CA VAL A 193 7.38 7.27 8.12
C VAL A 193 8.00 6.44 9.24
N ASP A 194 8.26 7.07 10.41
CA ASP A 194 8.85 6.35 11.55
C ASP A 194 7.95 5.21 12.02
N VAL A 195 6.66 5.48 12.17
CA VAL A 195 5.70 4.46 12.62
C VAL A 195 5.57 3.35 11.59
N ALA A 196 5.44 3.68 10.29
CA ALA A 196 5.34 2.67 9.24
C ALA A 196 6.55 1.73 9.25
N ARG A 197 7.78 2.28 9.33
CA ARG A 197 9.01 1.48 9.43
C ARG A 197 8.98 0.51 10.61
N ARG A 198 8.62 1.00 11.80
CA ARG A 198 8.61 0.20 13.04
C ARG A 198 7.58 -0.93 12.99
N VAL A 199 6.33 -0.61 12.65
CA VAL A 199 5.25 -1.60 12.67
C VAL A 199 5.38 -2.65 11.57
N THR A 200 5.94 -2.29 10.40
CA THR A 200 6.19 -3.26 9.34
C THR A 200 7.31 -4.23 9.72
N GLU A 201 8.37 -3.75 10.37
CA GLU A 201 9.44 -4.59 10.92
C GLU A 201 8.91 -5.53 12.01
N GLU A 202 8.16 -5.00 12.99
CA GLU A 202 7.60 -5.77 14.11
C GLU A 202 6.58 -6.83 13.67
N CYS A 203 5.76 -6.52 12.66
CA CYS A 203 4.75 -7.44 12.13
C CYS A 203 5.24 -8.33 10.98
N GLY A 204 6.52 -8.23 10.59
CA GLY A 204 7.09 -9.00 9.47
C GLY A 204 6.43 -8.69 8.13
N ILE A 205 6.06 -7.43 7.89
CA ILE A 205 5.53 -6.96 6.60
C ILE A 205 6.70 -6.50 5.73
N GLU A 206 7.03 -7.30 4.71
CA GLU A 206 8.17 -7.03 3.84
C GLU A 206 7.84 -6.02 2.71
N THR A 207 6.56 -5.87 2.38
CA THR A 207 6.12 -5.04 1.26
C THR A 207 5.47 -3.76 1.77
N VAL A 208 6.06 -2.61 1.43
CA VAL A 208 5.51 -1.28 1.72
C VAL A 208 5.20 -0.55 0.43
N ILE A 209 3.98 -0.04 0.30
CA ILE A 209 3.57 0.86 -0.78
C ILE A 209 3.77 2.30 -0.27
N PRO A 210 4.81 3.02 -0.71
CA PRO A 210 5.22 4.29 -0.12
C PRO A 210 4.42 5.48 -0.64
N THR A 211 3.08 5.39 -0.65
CA THR A 211 2.19 6.43 -1.19
C THR A 211 2.44 7.79 -0.54
N GLY A 212 2.63 7.80 0.80
CA GLY A 212 2.91 9.04 1.52
C GLY A 212 4.22 9.71 1.09
N THR A 213 5.27 8.93 0.80
CA THR A 213 6.52 9.47 0.28
C THR A 213 6.35 10.00 -1.15
N ALA A 214 5.59 9.30 -1.99
CA ALA A 214 5.33 9.76 -3.36
C ALA A 214 4.61 11.12 -3.35
N ILE A 215 3.57 11.28 -2.52
CA ILE A 215 2.82 12.53 -2.40
C ILE A 215 3.67 13.65 -1.78
N GLN A 216 4.51 13.34 -0.80
CA GLN A 216 5.39 14.34 -0.15
C GLN A 216 6.42 14.93 -1.13
N ASN A 217 6.77 14.22 -2.20
CA ASN A 217 7.77 14.64 -3.19
C ASN A 217 7.15 15.31 -4.44
N LEU A 218 5.83 15.51 -4.47
CA LEU A 218 5.15 16.28 -5.52
C LEU A 218 5.17 17.77 -5.23
#